data_508626f7c86db0475c66de0049ef8a14
#
_entry.id   508626f7c86db0475c66de0049ef8a14
#
_cell.length_a   1.000
_cell.length_b   1.000
_cell.length_c   1.000
_cell.angle_alpha   90.00
_cell.angle_beta   90.00
_cell.angle_gamma   90.00
#
_symmetry.space_group_name_H-M   'P 1'
#
loop_
_entity.id
_entity.type
_entity.pdbx_description
1 polymer ?
#
loop_
_entity_poly.entity_id
_entity_poly.type
_entity_poly.pdbx_seq_one_letter_code
_entity_poly.pdbx_strand_id
1 'polypeptide(L)'
;MHAGYMCNEYSQRGPYYHDPMPKPRRTGPPPDGQIFPLKKRKGVPYEFVLDALAPIAVETRTMFGCLAIYLADKIVLILRERKNGTADNGVWLATTGEHHESLRHEFPNMRSIQLFGKEETGWQVLPVDAPDFEQATLRACELIISRDPRIGKVPKSRRQSKKN
;
A
#
# COMPACT_ATOMS: atom_id res chain seq x y z
N MET A 1 72.46 45.15 18.74
CA MET A 1 72.58 44.22 19.87
C MET A 1 71.34 43.35 19.98
N HIS A 2 71.57 42.08 19.94
CA HIS A 2 70.68 40.97 20.34
C HIS A 2 69.40 40.81 19.51
N ALA A 3 69.33 39.87 18.57
CA ALA A 3 69.47 38.41 18.67
C ALA A 3 68.37 37.80 19.54
N GLY A 4 67.58 37.04 18.92
CA GLY A 4 66.64 36.12 19.56
C GLY A 4 65.77 35.51 18.47
N TYR A 5 66.29 34.56 17.79
CA TYR A 5 66.02 33.14 17.80
C TYR A 5 64.55 32.84 17.65
N MET A 6 64.22 32.33 16.47
CA MET A 6 63.99 30.91 16.21
C MET A 6 62.99 30.27 17.18
N CYS A 7 61.87 29.93 16.68
CA CYS A 7 61.42 28.55 16.84
C CYS A 7 60.50 28.19 15.69
N ASN A 8 61.06 27.42 14.86
CA ASN A 8 60.46 26.46 14.02
C ASN A 8 59.64 25.48 14.84
N GLU A 9 58.40 25.35 14.58
CA GLU A 9 57.70 24.11 14.89
C GLU A 9 56.78 23.70 13.75
N TYR A 10 57.41 22.99 12.90
CA TYR A 10 56.82 21.89 12.21
C TYR A 10 56.28 20.92 13.27
N SER A 11 55.00 20.75 13.37
CA SER A 11 54.38 19.47 13.66
C SER A 11 52.90 19.70 13.90
N GLN A 12 52.15 19.26 12.98
CA GLN A 12 51.10 18.29 13.31
C GLN A 12 50.42 17.90 12.01
N ARG A 13 50.89 16.84 11.49
CA ARG A 13 50.17 16.08 10.50
C ARG A 13 48.87 15.63 11.14
N GLY A 14 47.77 16.16 10.69
CA GLY A 14 46.44 15.66 11.01
C GLY A 14 46.25 14.19 10.62
N PRO A 15 45.42 13.47 11.33
CA PRO A 15 45.23 12.05 11.13
C PRO A 15 44.71 11.77 9.70
N TYR A 16 45.30 10.77 9.11
CA TYR A 16 44.88 10.20 7.83
C TYR A 16 43.40 9.91 7.85
N TYR A 17 42.63 10.70 7.11
CA TYR A 17 41.31 10.32 6.69
C TYR A 17 41.46 9.12 5.76
N HIS A 18 41.24 7.94 6.28
CA HIS A 18 40.96 6.78 5.46
C HIS A 18 39.52 6.96 4.92
N ASP A 19 39.43 7.52 3.72
CA ASP A 19 38.22 7.33 2.93
C ASP A 19 37.97 5.83 2.81
N PRO A 20 36.77 5.36 3.21
CA PRO A 20 36.43 3.97 2.99
C PRO A 20 36.40 3.74 1.49
N MET A 21 37.33 2.90 1.02
CA MET A 21 37.37 2.46 -0.37
C MET A 21 35.96 2.13 -0.84
N PRO A 22 35.52 2.65 -1.99
CA PRO A 22 34.25 2.28 -2.59
C PRO A 22 34.26 0.76 -2.79
N LYS A 23 33.29 0.08 -2.19
CA LYS A 23 33.12 -1.36 -2.34
C LYS A 23 33.05 -1.68 -3.84
N PRO A 24 33.85 -2.65 -4.34
CA PRO A 24 33.85 -2.98 -5.75
C PRO A 24 32.44 -3.37 -6.18
N ARG A 25 31.91 -2.69 -7.18
CA ARG A 25 30.68 -3.13 -7.84
C ARG A 25 30.99 -4.48 -8.47
N ARG A 26 30.30 -5.51 -8.02
CA ARG A 26 30.36 -6.83 -8.65
C ARG A 26 29.78 -6.71 -10.06
N THR A 27 30.63 -6.46 -11.01
CA THR A 27 30.35 -6.56 -12.45
C THR A 27 30.88 -7.90 -12.94
N GLY A 28 30.08 -8.93 -12.77
CA GLY A 28 30.36 -10.25 -13.31
C GLY A 28 29.12 -11.11 -13.24
N PRO A 29 28.89 -11.99 -14.22
CA PRO A 29 27.83 -12.97 -14.12
C PRO A 29 28.08 -13.82 -12.87
N PRO A 30 27.03 -14.26 -12.16
CA PRO A 30 27.19 -15.10 -10.97
C PRO A 30 27.87 -16.41 -11.39
N PRO A 31 28.73 -16.97 -10.51
CA PRO A 31 29.34 -18.26 -10.80
C PRO A 31 28.26 -19.33 -10.97
N ASP A 32 28.47 -20.18 -11.96
CA ASP A 32 27.56 -21.25 -12.36
C ASP A 32 26.93 -21.97 -11.18
N GLY A 33 25.61 -22.03 -11.15
CA GLY A 33 24.81 -22.91 -10.30
C GLY A 33 24.13 -22.28 -9.09
N GLN A 34 24.28 -20.99 -8.78
CA GLN A 34 23.47 -20.35 -7.75
C GLN A 34 22.19 -19.79 -8.37
N ILE A 35 21.15 -20.60 -8.40
CA ILE A 35 19.78 -20.13 -8.60
C ILE A 35 19.43 -19.35 -7.32
N PHE A 36 19.52 -18.02 -7.38
CA PHE A 36 18.93 -17.19 -6.35
C PHE A 36 17.43 -17.48 -6.37
N PRO A 37 16.82 -17.94 -5.25
CA PRO A 37 15.39 -18.09 -5.22
C PRO A 37 14.78 -16.73 -5.53
N LEU A 38 14.13 -16.61 -6.69
CA LEU A 38 13.31 -15.45 -7.01
C LEU A 38 12.37 -15.27 -5.81
N LYS A 39 12.51 -14.16 -5.08
CA LYS A 39 11.54 -13.80 -4.05
C LYS A 39 10.19 -13.86 -4.75
N LYS A 40 9.39 -14.89 -4.42
CA LYS A 40 8.02 -14.98 -4.92
C LYS A 40 7.39 -13.61 -4.68
N ARG A 41 7.09 -12.88 -5.74
CA ARG A 41 6.26 -11.68 -5.64
C ARG A 41 5.00 -12.17 -4.92
N LYS A 42 4.66 -11.54 -3.80
CA LYS A 42 3.37 -11.81 -3.17
C LYS A 42 2.33 -11.64 -4.26
N GLY A 43 1.61 -12.72 -4.58
CA GLY A 43 0.53 -12.64 -5.54
C GLY A 43 -0.46 -11.55 -5.10
N VAL A 44 -1.08 -10.92 -6.07
CA VAL A 44 -2.16 -9.97 -5.79
C VAL A 44 -3.31 -10.76 -5.15
N PRO A 45 -3.79 -10.39 -3.96
CA PRO A 45 -4.93 -11.07 -3.38
C PRO A 45 -6.16 -10.85 -4.29
N TYR A 46 -6.94 -11.90 -4.49
CA TYR A 46 -8.18 -11.84 -5.29
C TYR A 46 -7.97 -11.24 -6.68
N GLU A 47 -6.99 -11.76 -7.43
CA GLU A 47 -6.56 -11.25 -8.74
C GLU A 47 -7.73 -11.10 -9.73
N PHE A 48 -8.76 -11.94 -9.63
CA PHE A 48 -9.98 -11.88 -10.44
C PHE A 48 -10.71 -10.51 -10.37
N VAL A 49 -10.47 -9.73 -9.29
CA VAL A 49 -11.02 -8.37 -9.15
C VAL A 49 -10.39 -7.43 -10.19
N LEU A 50 -9.08 -7.54 -10.41
CA LEU A 50 -8.40 -6.74 -11.42
C LEU A 50 -8.85 -7.13 -12.84
N ASP A 51 -9.05 -8.42 -13.06
CA ASP A 51 -9.58 -8.92 -14.34
C ASP A 51 -10.99 -8.40 -14.60
N ALA A 52 -11.85 -8.40 -13.57
CA ALA A 52 -13.20 -7.84 -13.65
C ALA A 52 -13.21 -6.33 -13.93
N LEU A 53 -12.24 -5.59 -13.42
CA LEU A 53 -12.11 -4.14 -13.62
C LEU A 53 -11.33 -3.77 -14.90
N ALA A 54 -10.82 -4.75 -15.66
CA ALA A 54 -10.05 -4.50 -16.88
C ALA A 54 -10.72 -3.58 -17.93
N PRO A 55 -12.07 -3.51 -18.05
CA PRO A 55 -12.72 -2.59 -18.98
C PRO A 55 -12.53 -1.11 -18.66
N ILE A 56 -12.08 -0.76 -17.46
CA ILE A 56 -11.86 0.61 -17.02
C ILE A 56 -10.42 0.84 -16.57
N ALA A 57 -9.91 2.06 -16.72
CA ALA A 57 -8.59 2.42 -16.24
C ALA A 57 -8.59 2.58 -14.70
N VAL A 58 -8.02 1.62 -13.99
CA VAL A 58 -7.82 1.68 -12.55
C VAL A 58 -6.34 1.78 -12.22
N GLU A 59 -6.01 2.47 -11.14
CA GLU A 59 -4.67 2.49 -10.56
C GLU A 59 -4.64 1.64 -9.30
N THR A 60 -3.52 0.94 -9.08
CA THR A 60 -3.32 0.15 -7.87
C THR A 60 -2.17 0.72 -7.04
N ARG A 61 -2.36 0.78 -5.73
CA ARG A 61 -1.35 1.25 -4.78
C ARG A 61 -1.29 0.32 -3.57
N THR A 62 -0.10 -0.07 -3.18
CA THR A 62 0.08 -0.82 -1.93
C THR A 62 -0.09 0.11 -0.73
N MET A 63 -0.98 -0.23 0.18
CA MET A 63 -1.26 0.53 1.38
C MET A 63 -1.45 -0.41 2.57
N PHE A 64 -0.63 -0.23 3.63
CA PHE A 64 -0.67 -1.05 4.86
C PHE A 64 -0.63 -2.58 4.60
N GLY A 65 0.07 -3.00 3.54
CA GLY A 65 0.18 -4.40 3.14
C GLY A 65 -1.08 -4.98 2.50
N CYS A 66 -1.99 -4.13 2.08
CA CYS A 66 -3.15 -4.41 1.25
C CYS A 66 -2.98 -3.75 -0.12
N LEU A 67 -3.80 -4.10 -1.08
CA LEU A 67 -3.81 -3.46 -2.39
C LEU A 67 -5.03 -2.55 -2.51
N ALA A 68 -4.80 -1.26 -2.61
CA ALA A 68 -5.85 -0.27 -2.84
C ALA A 68 -6.04 -0.03 -4.33
N ILE A 69 -7.29 0.04 -4.77
CA ILE A 69 -7.69 0.30 -6.16
C ILE A 69 -8.35 1.67 -6.24
N TYR A 70 -7.87 2.46 -7.17
CA TYR A 70 -8.35 3.82 -7.43
C TYR A 70 -8.96 3.91 -8.83
N LEU A 71 -10.06 4.64 -8.91
CA LEU A 71 -10.66 5.08 -10.15
C LEU A 71 -10.58 6.61 -10.20
N ALA A 72 -9.69 7.13 -11.03
CA ALA A 72 -9.30 8.54 -11.02
C ALA A 72 -8.78 8.97 -9.62
N ASP A 73 -9.39 9.97 -9.01
CA ASP A 73 -9.02 10.49 -7.67
C ASP A 73 -9.71 9.76 -6.50
N LYS A 74 -10.60 8.81 -6.80
CA LYS A 74 -11.36 8.07 -5.77
C LYS A 74 -10.76 6.72 -5.49
N ILE A 75 -10.57 6.41 -4.21
CA ILE A 75 -10.35 5.03 -3.78
C ILE A 75 -11.70 4.30 -3.84
N VAL A 76 -11.74 3.16 -4.49
CA VAL A 76 -12.98 2.38 -4.67
C VAL A 76 -12.95 1.08 -3.90
N LEU A 77 -11.85 0.35 -3.94
CA LEU A 77 -11.68 -0.94 -3.25
C LEU A 77 -10.35 -1.02 -2.51
N ILE A 78 -10.32 -1.89 -1.50
CA ILE A 78 -9.07 -2.42 -0.92
C ILE A 78 -9.16 -3.94 -0.90
N LEU A 79 -8.17 -4.60 -1.48
CA LEU A 79 -8.02 -6.05 -1.41
C LEU A 79 -7.13 -6.39 -0.22
N ARG A 80 -7.69 -7.13 0.75
CA ARG A 80 -7.01 -7.47 1.99
C ARG A 80 -6.96 -8.99 2.20
N GLU A 81 -5.75 -9.51 2.27
CA GLU A 81 -5.46 -10.88 2.68
C GLU A 81 -4.29 -10.86 3.65
N ARG A 82 -4.56 -11.03 4.92
CA ARG A 82 -3.57 -10.96 6.00
C ARG A 82 -3.68 -12.19 6.89
N LYS A 83 -2.54 -12.65 7.39
CA LYS A 83 -2.49 -13.76 8.38
C LYS A 83 -3.03 -13.35 9.75
N ASN A 84 -2.86 -12.07 10.11
CA ASN A 84 -3.34 -11.49 11.35
C ASN A 84 -4.57 -10.62 11.10
N GLY A 85 -5.55 -10.68 11.98
CA GLY A 85 -6.80 -9.95 11.82
C GLY A 85 -7.59 -10.44 10.62
N THR A 86 -7.75 -11.76 10.51
CA THR A 86 -8.38 -12.44 9.37
C THR A 86 -9.85 -12.11 9.22
N ALA A 87 -10.51 -11.67 10.30
CA ALA A 87 -11.93 -11.31 10.28
C ALA A 87 -12.26 -10.29 9.17
N ASP A 88 -11.35 -9.37 8.87
CA ASP A 88 -11.56 -8.37 7.83
C ASP A 88 -10.89 -8.71 6.49
N ASN A 89 -10.49 -9.97 6.28
CA ASN A 89 -10.01 -10.41 4.98
C ASN A 89 -11.16 -10.44 3.97
N GLY A 90 -10.86 -10.00 2.76
CA GLY A 90 -11.83 -9.86 1.70
C GLY A 90 -11.64 -8.57 0.91
N VAL A 91 -12.70 -8.13 0.28
CA VAL A 91 -12.74 -6.91 -0.52
C VAL A 91 -13.46 -5.82 0.27
N TRP A 92 -12.78 -4.72 0.52
CA TRP A 92 -13.38 -3.58 1.21
C TRP A 92 -13.90 -2.57 0.19
N LEU A 93 -15.14 -2.16 0.38
CA LEU A 93 -15.78 -1.11 -0.39
C LEU A 93 -15.57 0.24 0.29
N ALA A 94 -15.05 1.22 -0.44
CA ALA A 94 -15.02 2.61 0.01
C ALA A 94 -16.40 3.24 -0.20
N THR A 95 -17.11 3.56 0.87
CA THR A 95 -18.46 4.11 0.82
C THR A 95 -18.68 5.15 1.92
N THR A 96 -19.88 5.67 2.04
CA THR A 96 -20.32 6.57 3.11
C THR A 96 -21.52 6.00 3.83
N GLY A 97 -21.74 6.39 5.08
CA GLY A 97 -22.82 5.85 5.93
C GLY A 97 -24.21 5.94 5.29
N GLU A 98 -24.47 6.98 4.50
CA GLU A 98 -25.73 7.17 3.79
C GLU A 98 -26.07 6.06 2.78
N HIS A 99 -25.05 5.37 2.29
CA HIS A 99 -25.21 4.30 1.30
C HIS A 99 -25.17 2.89 1.90
N HIS A 100 -24.87 2.76 3.19
CA HIS A 100 -24.70 1.45 3.81
C HIS A 100 -25.97 0.61 3.73
N GLU A 101 -27.13 1.19 3.99
CA GLU A 101 -28.40 0.46 3.94
C GLU A 101 -28.69 -0.08 2.54
N SER A 102 -28.58 0.77 1.52
CA SER A 102 -28.82 0.38 0.14
C SER A 102 -27.81 -0.66 -0.37
N LEU A 103 -26.56 -0.57 0.08
CA LEU A 103 -25.53 -1.56 -0.26
C LEU A 103 -25.76 -2.88 0.47
N ARG A 104 -26.25 -2.88 1.73
CA ARG A 104 -26.59 -4.12 2.45
C ARG A 104 -27.74 -4.88 1.81
N HIS A 105 -28.68 -4.18 1.18
CA HIS A 105 -29.72 -4.85 0.39
C HIS A 105 -29.14 -5.58 -0.82
N GLU A 106 -28.10 -5.03 -1.44
CA GLU A 106 -27.44 -5.63 -2.59
C GLU A 106 -26.41 -6.70 -2.18
N PHE A 107 -25.78 -6.51 -1.03
CA PHE A 107 -24.75 -7.39 -0.46
C PHE A 107 -25.12 -7.83 0.95
N PRO A 108 -25.96 -8.87 1.10
CA PRO A 108 -26.48 -9.27 2.42
C PRO A 108 -25.42 -9.65 3.44
N ASN A 109 -24.27 -10.17 3.00
CA ASN A 109 -23.15 -10.56 3.86
C ASN A 109 -22.13 -9.42 4.08
N MET A 110 -22.36 -8.23 3.51
CA MET A 110 -21.52 -7.06 3.73
C MET A 110 -21.64 -6.56 5.17
N ARG A 111 -20.53 -6.17 5.76
CA ARG A 111 -20.50 -5.63 7.11
C ARG A 111 -19.43 -4.56 7.26
N SER A 112 -19.50 -3.78 8.33
CA SER A 112 -18.44 -2.85 8.70
C SER A 112 -17.16 -3.59 9.07
N ILE A 113 -16.00 -3.03 8.68
CA ILE A 113 -14.70 -3.54 9.11
C ILE A 113 -14.54 -3.34 10.61
N GLN A 114 -13.83 -4.28 11.25
CA GLN A 114 -13.60 -4.29 12.70
C GLN A 114 -12.24 -3.69 13.09
N LEU A 115 -11.34 -3.50 12.10
CA LEU A 115 -9.96 -3.08 12.32
C LEU A 115 -9.84 -1.74 13.07
N PHE A 116 -10.81 -0.84 12.91
CA PHE A 116 -10.81 0.48 13.53
C PHE A 116 -11.75 0.57 14.75
N GLY A 117 -12.14 -0.56 15.31
CA GLY A 117 -13.03 -0.63 16.46
C GLY A 117 -14.49 -0.88 16.10
N LYS A 118 -15.40 -0.57 17.06
CA LYS A 118 -16.83 -0.84 16.90
C LYS A 118 -17.60 0.26 16.16
N GLU A 119 -16.96 1.37 15.88
CA GLU A 119 -17.61 2.48 15.19
C GLU A 119 -17.84 2.16 13.72
N GLU A 120 -19.00 2.49 13.23
CA GLU A 120 -19.34 2.32 11.82
C GLU A 120 -18.49 3.28 10.98
N THR A 121 -17.66 2.71 10.13
CA THR A 121 -16.77 3.48 9.26
C THR A 121 -17.31 3.51 7.84
N GLY A 122 -16.81 4.44 7.01
CA GLY A 122 -17.10 4.42 5.57
C GLY A 122 -16.42 3.28 4.81
N TRP A 123 -15.99 2.22 5.51
CA TRP A 123 -15.43 1.02 4.94
C TRP A 123 -16.29 -0.17 5.27
N GLN A 124 -16.77 -0.83 4.25
CA GLN A 124 -17.56 -2.05 4.38
C GLN A 124 -16.79 -3.19 3.73
N VAL A 125 -16.80 -4.37 4.33
CA VAL A 125 -16.13 -5.56 3.82
C VAL A 125 -17.11 -6.54 3.23
N LEU A 126 -16.77 -7.08 2.07
CA LEU A 126 -17.28 -8.34 1.54
C LEU A 126 -16.33 -9.42 2.05
N PRO A 127 -16.72 -10.17 3.10
CA PRO A 127 -15.79 -11.07 3.76
C PRO A 127 -15.50 -12.30 2.90
N VAL A 128 -14.22 -12.70 2.87
CA VAL A 128 -13.77 -13.83 2.04
C VAL A 128 -14.38 -15.18 2.43
N ASP A 129 -14.83 -15.31 3.67
CA ASP A 129 -15.49 -16.51 4.20
C ASP A 129 -17.01 -16.55 3.94
N ALA A 130 -17.58 -15.50 3.35
CA ALA A 130 -18.97 -15.49 2.95
C ALA A 130 -19.21 -16.42 1.75
N PRO A 131 -20.32 -17.17 1.72
CA PRO A 131 -20.62 -18.10 0.64
C PRO A 131 -20.81 -17.44 -0.73
N ASP A 132 -21.16 -16.17 -0.75
CA ASP A 132 -21.39 -15.34 -1.95
C ASP A 132 -20.23 -14.40 -2.26
N PHE A 133 -19.06 -14.57 -1.63
CA PHE A 133 -17.94 -13.64 -1.71
C PHE A 133 -17.56 -13.27 -3.14
N GLU A 134 -17.38 -14.27 -4.01
CA GLU A 134 -16.95 -14.04 -5.39
C GLU A 134 -18.03 -13.31 -6.18
N GLN A 135 -19.29 -13.73 -6.06
CA GLN A 135 -20.42 -13.11 -6.75
C GLN A 135 -20.64 -11.67 -6.29
N ALA A 136 -20.61 -11.44 -4.98
CA ALA A 136 -20.74 -10.10 -4.40
C ALA A 136 -19.59 -9.18 -4.86
N THR A 137 -18.37 -9.72 -4.91
CA THR A 137 -17.21 -8.96 -5.37
C THR A 137 -17.32 -8.61 -6.85
N LEU A 138 -17.72 -9.53 -7.72
CA LEU A 138 -17.95 -9.26 -9.14
C LEU A 138 -19.06 -8.22 -9.33
N ARG A 139 -20.13 -8.33 -8.56
CA ARG A 139 -21.22 -7.34 -8.58
C ARG A 139 -20.73 -5.94 -8.15
N ALA A 140 -19.87 -5.86 -7.15
CA ALA A 140 -19.25 -4.59 -6.76
C ALA A 140 -18.39 -4.01 -7.89
N CYS A 141 -17.65 -4.84 -8.63
CA CYS A 141 -16.91 -4.41 -9.81
C CYS A 141 -17.83 -3.84 -10.91
N GLU A 142 -18.98 -4.47 -11.16
CA GLU A 142 -19.98 -3.96 -12.10
C GLU A 142 -20.51 -2.58 -11.70
N LEU A 143 -20.79 -2.37 -10.41
CA LEU A 143 -21.20 -1.08 -9.88
C LEU A 143 -20.11 0.00 -10.08
N ILE A 144 -18.84 -0.36 -9.89
CA ILE A 144 -17.72 0.54 -10.13
C ILE A 144 -17.58 0.89 -11.62
N ILE A 145 -17.72 -0.10 -12.49
CA ILE A 145 -17.68 0.10 -13.96
C ILE A 145 -18.81 1.03 -14.39
N SER A 146 -20.01 0.86 -13.82
CA SER A 146 -21.17 1.74 -14.09
C SER A 146 -21.09 3.09 -13.38
N ARG A 147 -20.02 3.34 -12.61
CA ARG A 147 -19.80 4.57 -11.83
C ARG A 147 -20.89 4.85 -10.81
N ASP A 148 -21.38 3.81 -10.15
CA ASP A 148 -22.36 3.94 -9.09
C ASP A 148 -21.84 4.87 -7.97
N PRO A 149 -22.57 5.92 -7.61
CA PRO A 149 -22.11 6.92 -6.64
C PRO A 149 -21.95 6.36 -5.21
N ARG A 150 -22.52 5.21 -4.92
CA ARG A 150 -22.45 4.57 -3.61
C ARG A 150 -21.05 4.04 -3.28
N ILE A 151 -20.20 3.81 -4.31
CA ILE A 151 -18.86 3.27 -4.16
C ILE A 151 -17.83 4.30 -4.63
N GLY A 152 -16.91 4.61 -3.75
CA GLY A 152 -15.79 5.51 -4.00
C GLY A 152 -15.74 6.69 -3.03
N LYS A 153 -14.53 6.96 -2.54
CA LYS A 153 -14.22 8.10 -1.66
C LYS A 153 -13.02 8.85 -2.18
N VAL A 154 -13.10 10.15 -2.22
CA VAL A 154 -11.91 10.98 -2.39
C VAL A 154 -11.16 10.97 -1.06
N PRO A 155 -9.91 10.47 -1.00
CA PRO A 155 -9.12 10.52 0.21
C PRO A 155 -8.99 11.97 0.67
N LYS A 156 -9.29 12.25 1.94
CA LYS A 156 -9.01 13.57 2.50
C LYS A 156 -7.51 13.79 2.39
N SER A 157 -7.06 14.71 1.54
CA SER A 157 -5.67 15.11 1.49
C SER A 157 -5.29 15.54 2.91
N ARG A 158 -4.13 15.09 3.37
CA ARG A 158 -3.55 15.59 4.62
C ARG A 158 -3.48 17.11 4.47
N ARG A 159 -4.39 17.84 5.11
CA ARG A 159 -4.27 19.27 5.23
C ARG A 159 -2.88 19.50 5.80
N GLN A 160 -2.01 20.13 5.01
CA GLN A 160 -0.78 20.67 5.54
C GLN A 160 -1.18 21.50 6.76
N SER A 161 -0.81 21.03 7.94
CA SER A 161 -0.94 21.84 9.14
C SER A 161 -0.10 23.08 8.87
N LYS A 162 -0.78 24.20 8.57
CA LYS A 162 -0.15 25.50 8.56
C LYS A 162 0.46 25.65 9.94
N LYS A 163 1.77 25.55 10.00
CA LYS A 163 2.58 25.97 11.13
C LYS A 163 2.42 27.49 11.22
N ASN A 164 1.61 27.94 12.16
CA ASN A 164 1.69 29.31 12.63
C ASN A 164 2.90 29.44 13.54
#